data_5768ab39d6477779826ea650beca01b6
#
_entry.id   5768ab39d6477779826ea650beca01b6
#
_cell.length_a   1.000
_cell.length_b   1.000
_cell.length_c   1.000
_cell.angle_alpha   90.00
_cell.angle_beta   90.00
_cell.angle_gamma   90.00
#
_symmetry.space_group_name_H-M   'P 1'
#
loop_
_entity.id
_entity.type
_entity.pdbx_description
1 polymer ?
#
loop_
_entity_poly.entity_id
_entity_poly.type
_entity_poly.pdbx_seq_one_letter_code
_entity_poly.pdbx_strand_id
1 'polypeptide(L)'
;MHVKIKAFEGRVEYDFKLDNGDGGHPDGKTKMENISVYFKNPLINEDIHNDILCVVALLIVNPFIANKLSFSIPVSNKFVTSANKMLSKYKIETEIDHDLTPREIPNHGRPGLAFSGGCDSSAALCIMPPETVPVFLERPMSE
;
A
#
# COMPACT_ATOMS: atom_id res chain seq x y z
N MET A 1 4.31 14.61 -3.45
CA MET A 1 5.11 13.65 -2.66
C MET A 1 5.85 12.69 -3.58
N HIS A 2 7.10 12.36 -3.29
CA HIS A 2 7.87 11.34 -4.00
C HIS A 2 8.23 10.18 -3.07
N VAL A 3 8.01 8.95 -3.51
CA VAL A 3 8.31 7.73 -2.75
C VAL A 3 9.40 6.95 -3.46
N LYS A 4 10.55 6.81 -2.81
CA LYS A 4 11.61 5.93 -3.26
C LYS A 4 11.40 4.55 -2.64
N ILE A 5 11.34 3.52 -3.49
CA ILE A 5 11.06 2.14 -3.09
C ILE A 5 12.27 1.27 -3.44
N LYS A 6 12.64 0.40 -2.51
CA LYS A 6 13.67 -0.62 -2.73
C LYS A 6 13.20 -1.94 -2.13
N ALA A 7 13.19 -2.99 -2.93
CA ALA A 7 12.93 -4.35 -2.49
C ALA A 7 14.24 -5.14 -2.44
N PHE A 8 14.38 -5.93 -1.39
CA PHE A 8 15.49 -6.87 -1.14
C PHE A 8 14.90 -8.19 -0.66
N GLU A 9 15.70 -9.23 -0.65
CA GLU A 9 15.30 -10.47 0.02
C GLU A 9 14.99 -10.22 1.51
N GLY A 10 13.80 -10.58 1.92
CA GLY A 10 13.32 -10.41 3.29
C GLY A 10 13.00 -8.99 3.73
N ARG A 11 13.07 -7.98 2.84
CA ARG A 11 12.88 -6.58 3.25
C ARG A 11 12.38 -5.68 2.11
N VAL A 12 11.50 -4.75 2.43
CA VAL A 12 11.15 -3.60 1.56
C VAL A 12 11.37 -2.30 2.33
N GLU A 13 11.97 -1.33 1.66
CA GLU A 13 12.22 0.03 2.19
C GLU A 13 11.42 1.06 1.39
N TYR A 14 10.83 2.01 2.09
CA TYR A 14 10.12 3.16 1.55
C TYR A 14 10.70 4.44 2.14
N ASP A 15 11.25 5.31 1.29
CA ASP A 15 11.69 6.66 1.67
C ASP A 15 10.67 7.67 1.15
N PHE A 16 9.99 8.36 2.04
CA PHE A 16 8.97 9.34 1.72
C PHE A 16 9.55 10.75 1.76
N LYS A 17 9.49 11.45 0.61
CA LYS A 17 9.88 12.86 0.48
C LYS A 17 8.64 13.71 0.20
N LEU A 18 8.38 14.65 1.08
CA LEU A 18 7.26 15.57 0.97
C LEU A 18 7.58 16.68 -0.03
N ASP A 19 6.59 17.01 -0.87
CA ASP A 19 6.58 18.23 -1.67
C ASP A 19 5.87 19.35 -0.91
N ASN A 20 5.87 20.54 -1.47
CA ASN A 20 5.20 21.68 -0.86
C ASN A 20 3.68 21.44 -0.73
N GLY A 21 3.18 21.58 0.48
CA GLY A 21 1.78 21.34 0.84
C GLY A 21 1.46 19.93 1.32
N ASP A 22 2.38 18.98 1.17
CA ASP A 22 2.23 17.62 1.72
C ASP A 22 2.42 17.59 3.24
N GLY A 23 2.08 16.47 3.85
CA GLY A 23 2.32 16.14 5.26
C GLY A 23 1.16 16.46 6.19
N GLY A 24 0.20 17.28 5.80
CA GLY A 24 -0.98 17.58 6.61
C GLY A 24 -2.05 16.49 6.49
N HIS A 25 -2.49 15.95 7.63
CA HIS A 25 -3.63 15.06 7.67
C HIS A 25 -4.96 15.85 7.76
N PRO A 26 -6.09 15.35 7.20
CA PRO A 26 -7.38 16.03 7.27
C PRO A 26 -7.91 16.33 8.67
N ASP A 27 -7.42 15.62 9.71
CA ASP A 27 -7.78 15.89 11.11
C ASP A 27 -7.18 17.17 11.68
N GLY A 28 -6.27 17.81 10.94
CA GLY A 28 -5.56 19.04 11.34
C GLY A 28 -4.54 18.85 12.48
N LYS A 29 -4.40 17.64 13.03
CA LYS A 29 -3.55 17.35 14.19
C LYS A 29 -2.36 16.47 13.83
N THR A 30 -2.59 15.47 13.00
CA THR A 30 -1.56 14.52 12.58
C THR A 30 -0.73 15.12 11.45
N LYS A 31 0.59 15.01 11.53
CA LYS A 31 1.52 15.45 10.50
C LYS A 31 2.47 14.33 10.14
N MET A 32 2.84 14.29 8.89
CA MET A 32 3.90 13.44 8.37
C MET A 32 5.10 14.32 8.01
N GLU A 33 6.28 13.84 8.33
CA GLU A 33 7.56 14.43 7.92
C GLU A 33 8.23 13.53 6.89
N ASN A 34 9.40 13.95 6.37
CA ASN A 34 10.24 13.05 5.58
C ASN A 34 10.67 11.87 6.45
N ILE A 35 10.31 10.67 6.06
CA ILE A 35 10.53 9.47 6.88
C ILE A 35 10.89 8.27 5.99
N SER A 36 11.66 7.36 6.55
CA SER A 36 11.93 6.05 5.96
C SER A 36 11.23 4.98 6.78
N VAL A 37 10.51 4.10 6.10
CA VAL A 37 9.83 2.95 6.70
C VAL A 37 10.34 1.68 6.03
N TYR A 38 10.55 0.64 6.81
CA TYR A 38 10.91 -0.66 6.25
C TYR A 38 10.06 -1.78 6.85
N PHE A 39 9.77 -2.76 6.02
CA PHE A 39 9.10 -3.99 6.41
C PHE A 39 10.07 -5.15 6.27
N LYS A 40 10.18 -5.99 7.30
CA LYS A 40 10.94 -7.23 7.26
C LYS A 40 9.99 -8.41 7.31
N ASN A 41 10.12 -9.30 6.35
CA ASN A 41 9.38 -10.56 6.34
C ASN A 41 10.16 -11.56 5.47
N PRO A 42 10.48 -12.76 5.97
CA PRO A 42 11.22 -13.77 5.22
C PRO A 42 10.52 -14.24 3.94
N LEU A 43 9.22 -13.95 3.78
CA LEU A 43 8.46 -14.24 2.55
C LEU A 43 8.58 -13.16 1.48
N ILE A 44 9.22 -12.02 1.80
CA ILE A 44 9.51 -10.98 0.81
C ILE A 44 10.66 -11.46 -0.06
N ASN A 45 10.46 -11.47 -1.37
CA ASN A 45 11.50 -11.70 -2.37
C ASN A 45 11.70 -10.43 -3.21
N GLU A 46 12.74 -10.41 -4.03
CA GLU A 46 13.08 -9.28 -4.89
C GLU A 46 12.07 -9.11 -6.05
N ASP A 47 11.32 -10.17 -6.38
CA ASP A 47 10.39 -10.23 -7.51
C ASP A 47 8.98 -9.75 -7.17
N ILE A 48 8.80 -9.01 -6.08
CA ILE A 48 7.49 -8.44 -5.75
C ILE A 48 7.06 -7.49 -6.85
N HIS A 49 5.88 -7.71 -7.39
CA HIS A 49 5.31 -6.88 -8.45
C HIS A 49 5.24 -5.40 -8.04
N ASN A 50 5.74 -4.50 -8.90
CA ASN A 50 5.84 -3.07 -8.62
C ASN A 50 4.51 -2.42 -8.20
N ASP A 51 3.40 -2.81 -8.82
CA ASP A 51 2.07 -2.31 -8.45
C ASP A 51 1.73 -2.59 -6.97
N ILE A 52 2.16 -3.75 -6.43
CA ILE A 52 1.92 -4.08 -5.01
C ILE A 52 2.74 -3.17 -4.10
N LEU A 53 4.01 -2.98 -4.42
CA LEU A 53 4.88 -2.09 -3.67
C LEU A 53 4.31 -0.66 -3.64
N CYS A 54 3.81 -0.19 -4.78
CA CYS A 54 3.21 1.14 -4.89
C CYS A 54 1.84 1.25 -4.19
N VAL A 55 1.01 0.18 -4.17
CA VAL A 55 -0.22 0.15 -3.38
C VAL A 55 0.08 0.28 -1.89
N VAL A 56 1.08 -0.44 -1.38
CA VAL A 56 1.47 -0.34 0.04
C VAL A 56 1.92 1.08 0.38
N ALA A 57 2.78 1.67 -0.46
CA ALA A 57 3.19 3.06 -0.28
C ALA A 57 1.98 4.03 -0.30
N LEU A 58 1.07 3.86 -1.26
CA LEU A 58 -0.15 4.66 -1.38
C LEU A 58 -1.01 4.58 -0.11
N LEU A 59 -1.21 3.39 0.46
CA LEU A 59 -1.98 3.21 1.68
C LEU A 59 -1.37 3.94 2.88
N ILE A 60 -0.03 3.99 2.96
CA ILE A 60 0.67 4.69 4.04
C ILE A 60 0.49 6.22 3.92
N VAL A 61 0.61 6.76 2.71
CA VAL A 61 0.71 8.23 2.52
C VAL A 61 -0.59 8.90 2.09
N ASN A 62 -1.61 8.16 1.70
CA ASN A 62 -2.85 8.72 1.14
C ASN A 62 -3.41 9.94 1.87
N PRO A 63 -3.50 9.98 3.23
CA PRO A 63 -4.05 11.15 3.92
C PRO A 63 -3.17 12.41 3.82
N PHE A 64 -1.87 12.23 3.58
CA PHE A 64 -0.86 13.29 3.68
C PHE A 64 -0.48 13.95 2.35
N ILE A 65 -1.04 13.49 1.24
CA ILE A 65 -0.74 14.00 -0.10
C ILE A 65 -1.63 15.18 -0.42
N ALA A 66 -1.02 16.29 -0.88
CA ALA A 66 -1.75 17.48 -1.31
C ALA A 66 -2.13 17.44 -2.80
N ASN A 67 -1.13 17.28 -3.68
CA ASN A 67 -1.32 17.51 -5.11
C ASN A 67 -1.01 16.29 -5.99
N LYS A 68 0.14 15.65 -5.76
CA LYS A 68 0.62 14.54 -6.59
C LYS A 68 1.43 13.53 -5.80
N LEU A 69 1.42 12.29 -6.29
CA LEU A 69 2.24 11.19 -5.80
C LEU A 69 3.03 10.62 -6.96
N SER A 70 4.33 10.40 -6.74
CA SER A 70 5.22 9.72 -7.70
C SER A 70 6.05 8.65 -7.01
N PHE A 71 6.46 7.64 -7.79
CA PHE A 71 7.28 6.53 -7.30
C PHE A 71 8.60 6.46 -8.05
N SER A 72 9.64 5.90 -7.41
CA SER A 72 10.95 5.69 -8.03
C SER A 72 11.03 4.45 -8.92
N ILE A 73 9.99 3.64 -8.94
CA ILE A 73 9.87 2.44 -9.77
C ILE A 73 8.69 2.59 -10.73
N PRO A 74 8.79 2.09 -11.96
CA PRO A 74 7.69 2.14 -12.91
C PRO A 74 6.55 1.21 -12.49
N VAL A 75 5.33 1.53 -12.92
CA VAL A 75 4.11 0.77 -12.62
C VAL A 75 3.33 0.44 -13.88
N SER A 76 2.39 -0.49 -13.78
CA SER A 76 1.52 -0.80 -14.92
C SER A 76 0.57 0.36 -15.25
N ASN A 77 0.20 0.49 -16.53
CA ASN A 77 -0.81 1.45 -16.97
C ASN A 77 -2.16 1.24 -16.25
N LYS A 78 -2.52 -0.03 -15.97
CA LYS A 78 -3.75 -0.38 -15.23
C LYS A 78 -3.74 0.19 -13.80
N PHE A 79 -2.57 0.13 -13.12
CA PHE A 79 -2.42 0.70 -11.79
C PHE A 79 -2.71 2.20 -11.79
N VAL A 80 -2.01 2.98 -12.64
CA VAL A 80 -2.18 4.45 -12.72
C VAL A 80 -3.61 4.84 -13.06
N THR A 81 -4.19 4.19 -14.07
CA THR A 81 -5.55 4.46 -14.51
C THR A 81 -6.58 4.19 -13.41
N SER A 82 -6.47 3.04 -12.74
CA SER A 82 -7.38 2.65 -11.68
C SER A 82 -7.24 3.54 -10.45
N ALA A 83 -6.02 3.81 -10.02
CA ALA A 83 -5.77 4.66 -8.87
C ALA A 83 -6.24 6.10 -9.12
N ASN A 84 -5.93 6.69 -10.27
CA ASN A 84 -6.40 8.04 -10.61
C ASN A 84 -7.92 8.14 -10.78
N LYS A 85 -8.61 7.04 -11.10
CA LYS A 85 -10.08 7.00 -11.11
C LYS A 85 -10.67 6.99 -9.68
N MET A 86 -9.98 6.35 -8.74
CA MET A 86 -10.42 6.26 -7.34
C MET A 86 -10.06 7.50 -6.51
N LEU A 87 -8.94 8.12 -6.82
CA LEU A 87 -8.38 9.24 -6.07
C LEU A 87 -8.90 10.56 -6.63
N SER A 88 -9.67 11.30 -5.85
CA SER A 88 -10.21 12.62 -6.24
C SER A 88 -9.36 13.80 -5.77
N LYS A 89 -8.55 13.59 -4.72
CA LYS A 89 -7.81 14.66 -4.05
C LYS A 89 -6.49 15.03 -4.75
N TYR A 90 -5.81 14.05 -5.32
CA TYR A 90 -4.51 14.21 -5.99
C TYR A 90 -4.38 13.21 -7.14
N LYS A 91 -3.30 13.32 -7.91
CA LYS A 91 -3.01 12.41 -9.01
C LYS A 91 -1.72 11.63 -8.77
N ILE A 92 -1.68 10.42 -9.31
CA ILE A 92 -0.45 9.65 -9.44
C ILE A 92 0.19 10.04 -10.76
N GLU A 93 1.40 10.59 -10.69
CA GLU A 93 2.24 10.99 -11.82
C GLU A 93 3.58 10.25 -11.68
N THR A 94 3.71 9.10 -12.33
CA THR A 94 4.89 8.24 -12.24
C THR A 94 5.19 7.62 -13.60
N GLU A 95 6.37 7.04 -13.75
CA GLU A 95 6.74 6.31 -14.95
C GLU A 95 5.83 5.09 -15.13
N ILE A 96 5.35 4.89 -16.36
CA ILE A 96 4.53 3.75 -16.75
C ILE A 96 5.39 2.79 -17.55
N ASP A 97 5.47 1.56 -17.08
CA ASP A 97 5.99 0.44 -17.86
C ASP A 97 4.83 -0.19 -18.64
N HIS A 98 4.84 0.01 -19.95
CA HIS A 98 3.80 -0.51 -20.84
C HIS A 98 3.89 -2.03 -21.05
N ASP A 99 5.04 -2.61 -20.76
CA ASP A 99 5.29 -4.05 -20.88
C ASP A 99 5.00 -4.79 -19.56
N LEU A 100 4.85 -4.04 -18.48
CA LEU A 100 4.51 -4.61 -17.17
C LEU A 100 3.06 -5.11 -17.16
N THR A 101 2.92 -6.43 -17.24
CA THR A 101 1.61 -7.08 -17.16
C THR A 101 0.99 -6.85 -15.79
N PRO A 102 -0.23 -6.29 -15.69
CA PRO A 102 -0.90 -6.15 -14.41
C PRO A 102 -1.00 -7.48 -13.69
N ARG A 103 -0.76 -7.49 -12.37
CA ARG A 103 -0.88 -8.71 -11.61
C ARG A 103 -2.30 -9.27 -11.69
N GLU A 104 -2.40 -10.50 -12.13
CA GLU A 104 -3.65 -11.25 -12.09
C GLU A 104 -3.92 -11.79 -10.69
N ILE A 105 -5.20 -11.88 -10.33
CA ILE A 105 -5.60 -12.57 -9.11
C ILE A 105 -5.33 -14.07 -9.33
N PRO A 106 -4.56 -14.73 -8.45
CA PRO A 106 -4.32 -16.16 -8.60
C PRO A 106 -5.62 -16.96 -8.61
N ASN A 107 -5.83 -17.79 -9.63
CA ASN A 107 -7.04 -18.62 -9.77
C ASN A 107 -7.23 -19.61 -8.60
N HIS A 108 -6.20 -19.83 -7.80
CA HIS A 108 -6.19 -20.75 -6.66
C HIS A 108 -5.85 -20.05 -5.34
N GLY A 109 -5.95 -18.73 -5.30
CA GLY A 109 -5.73 -17.96 -4.07
C GLY A 109 -6.86 -18.20 -3.06
N ARG A 110 -6.50 -18.33 -1.79
CA ARG A 110 -7.48 -18.34 -0.69
C ARG A 110 -7.86 -16.90 -0.36
N PRO A 111 -9.14 -16.60 -0.10
CA PRO A 111 -9.55 -15.27 0.38
C PRO A 111 -8.84 -14.93 1.69
N GLY A 112 -8.40 -13.67 1.83
CA GLY A 112 -7.85 -13.14 3.08
C GLY A 112 -8.81 -12.14 3.71
N LEU A 113 -8.98 -12.19 5.03
CA LEU A 113 -9.76 -11.22 5.78
C LEU A 113 -8.87 -10.55 6.83
N ALA A 114 -8.75 -9.23 6.78
CA ALA A 114 -8.15 -8.47 7.87
C ALA A 114 -9.07 -8.56 9.10
N PHE A 115 -8.66 -9.39 10.07
CA PHE A 115 -9.49 -9.73 11.21
C PHE A 115 -9.06 -8.95 12.44
N SER A 116 -9.92 -8.08 12.94
CA SER A 116 -9.65 -7.24 14.13
C SER A 116 -10.23 -7.82 15.42
N GLY A 117 -11.04 -8.88 15.34
CA GLY A 117 -11.79 -9.43 16.47
C GLY A 117 -13.04 -8.65 16.85
N GLY A 118 -13.36 -7.55 16.15
CA GLY A 118 -14.60 -6.79 16.36
C GLY A 118 -15.81 -7.41 15.66
N CYS A 119 -17.01 -6.90 15.96
CA CYS A 119 -18.28 -7.40 15.42
C CYS A 119 -18.28 -7.49 13.89
N ASP A 120 -17.80 -6.46 13.21
CA ASP A 120 -17.84 -6.39 11.74
C ASP A 120 -16.95 -7.45 11.10
N SER A 121 -15.72 -7.62 11.60
CA SER A 121 -14.79 -8.64 11.09
C SER A 121 -15.27 -10.05 11.43
N SER A 122 -15.92 -10.26 12.56
CA SER A 122 -16.52 -11.54 12.93
C SER A 122 -17.72 -11.87 12.05
N ALA A 123 -18.61 -10.90 11.82
CA ALA A 123 -19.72 -11.06 10.88
C ALA A 123 -19.23 -11.34 9.45
N ALA A 124 -18.23 -10.60 9.00
CA ALA A 124 -17.62 -10.83 7.68
C ALA A 124 -17.07 -12.26 7.56
N LEU A 125 -16.36 -12.76 8.58
CA LEU A 125 -15.82 -14.12 8.59
C LEU A 125 -16.93 -15.19 8.46
N CYS A 126 -18.10 -14.96 9.08
CA CYS A 126 -19.22 -15.89 9.02
C CYS A 126 -19.86 -16.02 7.63
N ILE A 127 -19.74 -14.98 6.78
CA ILE A 127 -20.35 -14.96 5.43
C ILE A 127 -19.32 -15.24 4.32
N MET A 128 -18.04 -15.21 4.64
CA MET A 128 -16.97 -15.50 3.68
C MET A 128 -16.83 -17.02 3.44
N PRO A 129 -16.21 -17.42 2.31
CA PRO A 129 -15.94 -18.83 2.03
C PRO A 129 -15.17 -19.53 3.16
N PRO A 130 -15.43 -20.82 3.40
CA PRO A 130 -14.77 -21.57 4.52
C PRO A 130 -13.25 -21.61 4.45
N GLU A 131 -12.68 -21.49 3.25
CA GLU A 131 -11.23 -21.45 3.01
C GLU A 131 -10.60 -20.10 3.33
N THR A 132 -11.37 -19.11 3.77
CA THR A 132 -10.88 -17.76 4.09
C THR A 132 -9.84 -17.81 5.21
N VAL A 133 -8.73 -17.12 5.00
CA VAL A 133 -7.64 -16.98 5.99
C VAL A 133 -7.84 -15.68 6.77
N PRO A 134 -8.18 -15.73 8.06
CA PRO A 134 -8.18 -14.52 8.88
C PRO A 134 -6.73 -14.10 9.15
N VAL A 135 -6.42 -12.83 8.88
CA VAL A 135 -5.12 -12.22 9.15
C VAL A 135 -5.28 -11.24 10.30
N PHE A 136 -4.67 -11.57 11.43
CA PHE A 136 -4.70 -10.74 12.63
C PHE A 136 -3.37 -10.00 12.80
N LEU A 137 -3.44 -8.69 13.06
CA LEU A 137 -2.29 -7.87 13.39
C LEU A 137 -2.22 -7.69 14.90
N GLU A 138 -1.35 -8.45 15.53
CA GLU A 138 -1.05 -8.27 16.94
C GLU A 138 -0.22 -6.99 17.12
N ARG A 139 -0.72 -6.08 17.94
CA ARG A 139 0.06 -4.93 18.41
C ARG A 139 0.71 -5.32 19.72
N PRO A 140 2.05 -5.32 19.83
CA PRO A 140 2.68 -5.49 21.13
C PRO A 140 2.17 -4.37 22.05
N MET A 141 1.59 -4.74 23.17
CA MET A 141 1.24 -3.77 24.21
C MET A 141 2.55 -3.24 24.77
N SER A 142 2.75 -1.92 24.70
CA SER A 142 3.82 -1.28 25.46
C SER A 142 3.55 -1.50 26.94
N GLU A 143 4.45 -2.18 27.63
CA GLU A 143 4.49 -2.21 29.09
C GLU A 143 4.62 -0.81 29.68
#